data_2b917472a456fc51056fdb2db6f02194
#
_entry.id   2b917472a456fc51056fdb2db6f02194
#
_cell.length_a   1.000
_cell.length_b   1.000
_cell.length_c   1.000
_cell.angle_alpha   90.00
_cell.angle_beta   90.00
_cell.angle_gamma   90.00
#
_symmetry.space_group_name_H-M   'P 1'
#
loop_
_entity.id
_entity.type
_entity.pdbx_description
1 polymer ?
#
loop_
_entity_poly.entity_id
_entity_poly.type
_entity_poly.pdbx_seq_one_letter_code
_entity_poly.pdbx_strand_id
1 'polypeptide(L)'
;MEQILLILDWVLYVLFAINILYLLVYSLASLRRKPAKMAPAKEHKRIALLIAAYREDAVIMDTVQACLVQDYPSDRYDVVVISDHMQSSTNEKLRALPIKLLQVDFEKSTNTKSLKAALEYLGKDSYDIALIIDADNIINSSYLVELNSAFAYPKVQVVQTHRIAKNLNTNMAYLDAISEEINNSIFRLGHVNLGMSAALIGSGMAFEYSLFYKAMMSNTSVGGFDRVLEMKLLYHRIFFHYLPDTYVLDEKIQKTKNFYQQRRRWLSAQYYSFGAVSYTHLRAH
;
A
#
# COMPACT_ATOMS: atom_id res chain seq x y z
N MET A 1 -2.91 11.17 -47.48
CA MET A 1 -3.78 10.61 -46.40
C MET A 1 -3.35 9.19 -46.07
N GLU A 2 -3.18 8.29 -47.03
CA GLU A 2 -2.75 6.89 -46.83
C GLU A 2 -1.40 6.76 -46.09
N GLN A 3 -0.39 7.56 -46.47
CA GLN A 3 0.92 7.51 -45.78
C GLN A 3 0.83 7.93 -44.30
N ILE A 4 -0.04 8.87 -43.94
CA ILE A 4 -0.24 9.28 -42.54
C ILE A 4 -0.91 8.15 -41.76
N LEU A 5 -1.92 7.50 -42.35
CA LEU A 5 -2.57 6.35 -41.73
C LEU A 5 -1.59 5.19 -41.53
N LEU A 6 -0.75 4.90 -42.51
CA LEU A 6 0.28 3.87 -42.40
C LEU A 6 1.28 4.16 -41.29
N ILE A 7 1.75 5.40 -41.14
CA ILE A 7 2.64 5.82 -40.07
C ILE A 7 1.94 5.65 -38.71
N LEU A 8 0.65 6.05 -38.60
CA LEU A 8 -0.12 5.90 -37.38
C LEU A 8 -0.27 4.41 -36.99
N ASP A 9 -0.57 3.53 -37.95
CA ASP A 9 -0.67 2.09 -37.73
C ASP A 9 0.64 1.51 -37.22
N TRP A 10 1.78 1.88 -37.81
CA TRP A 10 3.09 1.44 -37.33
C TRP A 10 3.40 1.93 -35.92
N VAL A 11 3.08 3.20 -35.61
CA VAL A 11 3.27 3.75 -34.25
C VAL A 11 2.43 2.99 -33.24
N LEU A 12 1.16 2.72 -33.54
CA LEU A 12 0.28 1.95 -32.68
C LEU A 12 0.78 0.51 -32.52
N TYR A 13 1.19 -0.14 -33.62
CA TYR A 13 1.75 -1.49 -33.58
C TYR A 13 2.96 -1.58 -32.66
N VAL A 14 3.92 -0.66 -32.81
CA VAL A 14 5.12 -0.63 -31.97
C VAL A 14 4.77 -0.39 -30.51
N LEU A 15 3.86 0.53 -30.21
CA LEU A 15 3.39 0.79 -28.85
C LEU A 15 2.75 -0.47 -28.23
N PHE A 16 1.87 -1.16 -28.95
CA PHE A 16 1.27 -2.39 -28.45
C PHE A 16 2.30 -3.52 -28.31
N ALA A 17 3.21 -3.68 -29.25
CA ALA A 17 4.26 -4.70 -29.20
C ALA A 17 5.17 -4.50 -27.97
N ILE A 18 5.56 -3.27 -27.65
CA ILE A 18 6.35 -2.94 -26.45
C ILE A 18 5.57 -3.30 -25.18
N ASN A 19 4.28 -2.95 -25.10
CA ASN A 19 3.45 -3.28 -23.94
C ASN A 19 3.27 -4.78 -23.75
N ILE A 20 3.01 -5.52 -24.84
CA ILE A 20 2.88 -7.00 -24.80
C ILE A 20 4.19 -7.64 -24.36
N LEU A 21 5.32 -7.20 -24.93
CA LEU A 21 6.64 -7.70 -24.56
C LEU A 21 6.96 -7.42 -23.08
N TYR A 22 6.64 -6.22 -22.61
CA TYR A 22 6.77 -5.85 -21.20
C TYR A 22 5.98 -6.82 -20.30
N LEU A 23 4.68 -6.99 -20.56
CA LEU A 23 3.84 -7.89 -19.78
C LEU A 23 4.34 -9.34 -19.83
N LEU A 24 4.78 -9.80 -20.99
CA LEU A 24 5.33 -11.16 -21.17
C LEU A 24 6.60 -11.38 -20.34
N VAL A 25 7.56 -10.45 -20.41
CA VAL A 25 8.84 -10.56 -19.70
C VAL A 25 8.61 -10.60 -18.17
N TYR A 26 7.78 -9.72 -17.63
CA TYR A 26 7.53 -9.68 -16.19
C TYR A 26 6.62 -10.82 -15.71
N SER A 27 5.69 -11.29 -16.54
CA SER A 27 4.92 -12.51 -16.25
C SER A 27 5.84 -13.74 -16.17
N LEU A 28 6.75 -13.92 -17.11
CA LEU A 28 7.73 -15.02 -17.08
C LEU A 28 8.69 -14.90 -15.89
N ALA A 29 9.12 -13.67 -15.57
CA ALA A 29 9.96 -13.42 -14.41
C ALA A 29 9.25 -13.77 -13.09
N SER A 30 7.94 -13.55 -12.99
CA SER A 30 7.15 -13.87 -11.80
C SER A 30 7.03 -15.38 -11.51
N LEU A 31 7.23 -16.23 -12.53
CA LEU A 31 7.22 -17.69 -12.36
C LEU A 31 8.40 -18.20 -11.51
N ARG A 32 9.47 -17.40 -11.38
CA ARG A 32 10.60 -17.72 -10.53
C ARG A 32 10.27 -17.35 -9.09
N ARG A 33 9.55 -18.21 -8.37
CA ARG A 33 9.40 -18.07 -6.91
C ARG A 33 10.74 -18.37 -6.23
N LYS A 34 11.43 -17.33 -5.82
CA LYS A 34 12.52 -17.48 -4.85
C LYS A 34 11.85 -17.50 -3.47
N PRO A 35 11.99 -18.58 -2.69
CA PRO A 35 11.46 -18.57 -1.32
C PRO A 35 12.16 -17.45 -0.56
N ALA A 36 11.41 -16.40 -0.24
CA ALA A 36 11.91 -15.32 0.61
C ALA A 36 11.83 -15.73 2.09
N LYS A 37 12.33 -16.92 2.46
CA LYS A 37 12.55 -17.24 3.87
C LYS A 37 13.69 -16.38 4.37
N MET A 38 13.33 -15.19 4.80
CA MET A 38 14.25 -14.32 5.52
C MET A 38 14.56 -14.97 6.88
N ALA A 39 15.82 -14.99 7.26
CA ALA A 39 16.19 -15.49 8.60
C ALA A 39 15.48 -14.63 9.65
N PRO A 40 14.97 -15.24 10.74
CA PRO A 40 14.35 -14.48 11.82
C PRO A 40 15.28 -13.39 12.33
N ALA A 41 14.74 -12.20 12.53
CA ALA A 41 15.48 -11.09 13.11
C ALA A 41 15.92 -11.41 14.55
N LYS A 42 17.13 -11.00 14.91
CA LYS A 42 17.63 -11.17 16.28
C LYS A 42 17.00 -10.16 17.27
N GLU A 43 16.56 -9.02 16.77
CA GLU A 43 16.02 -7.92 17.55
C GLU A 43 14.63 -7.56 17.06
N HIS A 44 13.75 -7.17 17.98
CA HIS A 44 12.41 -6.70 17.67
C HIS A 44 12.42 -5.17 17.55
N LYS A 45 12.15 -4.68 16.34
CA LYS A 45 12.00 -3.25 16.05
C LYS A 45 10.68 -2.72 16.59
N ARG A 46 10.64 -1.43 16.88
CA ARG A 46 9.40 -0.75 17.30
C ARG A 46 8.56 -0.43 16.08
N ILE A 47 7.32 -0.92 16.03
CA ILE A 47 6.44 -0.81 14.86
C ILE A 47 5.22 0.05 15.19
N ALA A 48 4.97 1.11 14.41
CA ALA A 48 3.70 1.83 14.40
C ALA A 48 2.81 1.26 13.29
N LEU A 49 1.70 0.65 13.66
CA LEU A 49 0.70 0.10 12.75
C LEU A 49 -0.42 1.15 12.60
N LEU A 50 -0.46 1.81 11.43
CA LEU A 50 -1.29 2.98 11.17
C LEU A 50 -2.54 2.56 10.37
N ILE A 51 -3.73 2.82 10.92
CA ILE A 51 -5.03 2.51 10.32
C ILE A 51 -5.82 3.80 10.17
N ALA A 52 -5.95 4.31 8.94
CA ALA A 52 -6.80 5.45 8.64
C ALA A 52 -8.24 4.97 8.39
N ALA A 53 -9.17 5.35 9.27
CA ALA A 53 -10.55 4.91 9.24
C ALA A 53 -11.51 6.10 9.05
N TYR A 54 -12.08 6.23 7.84
CA TYR A 54 -13.08 7.23 7.50
C TYR A 54 -14.44 6.57 7.30
N ARG A 55 -15.35 6.69 8.31
CA ARG A 55 -16.69 6.06 8.28
C ARG A 55 -16.67 4.55 8.08
N GLU A 56 -15.68 3.88 8.67
CA GLU A 56 -15.45 2.43 8.56
C GLU A 56 -15.97 1.66 9.79
N ASP A 57 -17.10 2.14 10.38
CA ASP A 57 -17.69 1.59 11.60
C ASP A 57 -18.01 0.11 11.55
N ALA A 58 -18.33 -0.40 10.35
CA ALA A 58 -18.75 -1.78 10.14
C ALA A 58 -17.60 -2.79 10.20
N VAL A 59 -16.37 -2.38 9.89
CA VAL A 59 -15.23 -3.30 9.64
C VAL A 59 -14.04 -3.05 10.57
N ILE A 60 -13.90 -1.85 11.12
CA ILE A 60 -12.72 -1.44 11.87
C ILE A 60 -12.41 -2.33 13.09
N MET A 61 -13.43 -2.86 13.76
CA MET A 61 -13.24 -3.68 14.96
C MET A 61 -12.52 -4.99 14.65
N ASP A 62 -12.87 -5.65 13.55
CA ASP A 62 -12.22 -6.90 13.11
C ASP A 62 -10.76 -6.66 12.74
N THR A 63 -10.50 -5.56 12.03
CA THR A 63 -9.15 -5.15 11.65
C THR A 63 -8.28 -4.88 12.88
N VAL A 64 -8.78 -4.11 13.83
CA VAL A 64 -8.05 -3.78 15.06
C VAL A 64 -7.78 -5.04 15.89
N GLN A 65 -8.75 -5.93 16.00
CA GLN A 65 -8.56 -7.19 16.72
C GLN A 65 -7.49 -8.07 16.08
N ALA A 66 -7.48 -8.20 14.73
CA ALA A 66 -6.44 -8.92 14.02
C ALA A 66 -5.05 -8.29 14.22
N CYS A 67 -4.99 -6.97 14.29
CA CYS A 67 -3.73 -6.24 14.54
C CYS A 67 -3.23 -6.37 15.99
N LEU A 68 -4.12 -6.62 16.96
CA LEU A 68 -3.75 -6.82 18.36
C LEU A 68 -3.27 -8.24 18.68
N VAL A 69 -3.63 -9.23 17.84
CA VAL A 69 -3.25 -10.64 18.02
C VAL A 69 -2.03 -10.96 17.14
N GLN A 70 -0.87 -10.50 17.57
CA GLN A 70 0.39 -10.72 16.85
C GLN A 70 1.37 -11.53 17.69
N ASP A 71 2.11 -12.46 17.04
CA ASP A 71 3.22 -13.22 17.64
C ASP A 71 4.47 -12.32 17.79
N TYR A 72 4.26 -11.12 18.32
CA TYR A 72 5.26 -10.08 18.45
C TYR A 72 5.19 -9.45 19.86
N PRO A 73 6.31 -9.05 20.49
CA PRO A 73 6.27 -8.47 21.83
C PRO A 73 5.36 -7.26 21.89
N SER A 74 4.38 -7.26 22.79
CA SER A 74 3.33 -6.24 22.89
C SER A 74 3.86 -4.84 23.27
N ASP A 75 5.06 -4.76 23.85
CA ASP A 75 5.76 -3.50 24.14
C ASP A 75 6.56 -2.96 22.94
N ARG A 76 6.58 -3.70 21.82
CA ARG A 76 7.33 -3.38 20.62
C ARG A 76 6.48 -2.94 19.43
N TYR A 77 5.16 -2.87 19.58
CA TYR A 77 4.31 -2.28 18.54
C TYR A 77 3.10 -1.56 19.15
N ASP A 78 2.60 -0.60 18.42
CA ASP A 78 1.36 0.10 18.73
C ASP A 78 0.41 0.05 17.54
N VAL A 79 -0.85 -0.27 17.78
CA VAL A 79 -1.94 -0.11 16.82
C VAL A 79 -2.48 1.31 16.98
N VAL A 80 -2.38 2.10 15.92
CA VAL A 80 -2.78 3.52 15.90
C VAL A 80 -3.95 3.68 14.94
N VAL A 81 -5.13 3.92 15.48
CA VAL A 81 -6.34 4.14 14.68
C VAL A 81 -6.59 5.66 14.58
N ILE A 82 -6.65 6.14 13.33
CA ILE A 82 -7.04 7.51 13.02
C ILE A 82 -8.52 7.49 12.63
N SER A 83 -9.35 7.83 13.61
CA SER A 83 -10.81 7.82 13.50
C SER A 83 -11.31 9.15 12.94
N ASP A 84 -11.79 9.15 11.71
CA ASP A 84 -12.31 10.31 11.02
C ASP A 84 -13.80 10.11 10.69
N HIS A 85 -14.69 10.94 11.21
CA HIS A 85 -16.15 10.86 11.06
C HIS A 85 -16.76 9.51 11.46
N MET A 86 -16.15 8.78 12.40
CA MET A 86 -16.66 7.53 12.96
C MET A 86 -17.76 7.81 14.00
N GLN A 87 -18.66 6.87 14.21
CA GLN A 87 -19.71 6.96 15.22
C GLN A 87 -19.11 6.97 16.65
N SER A 88 -19.78 7.73 17.56
CA SER A 88 -19.36 7.78 18.96
C SER A 88 -19.31 6.40 19.61
N SER A 89 -20.30 5.54 19.33
CA SER A 89 -20.37 4.17 19.85
C SER A 89 -19.20 3.29 19.39
N THR A 90 -18.71 3.48 18.16
CA THR A 90 -17.51 2.80 17.64
C THR A 90 -16.25 3.33 18.34
N ASN A 91 -16.14 4.63 18.49
CA ASN A 91 -15.02 5.26 19.18
C ASN A 91 -14.94 4.84 20.67
N GLU A 92 -16.06 4.66 21.35
CA GLU A 92 -16.10 4.13 22.72
C GLU A 92 -15.56 2.71 22.81
N LYS A 93 -15.96 1.83 21.88
CA LYS A 93 -15.42 0.46 21.78
C LYS A 93 -13.93 0.45 21.50
N LEU A 94 -13.46 1.30 20.61
CA LEU A 94 -12.03 1.42 20.27
C LEU A 94 -11.20 1.92 21.47
N ARG A 95 -11.73 2.87 22.28
CA ARG A 95 -11.04 3.36 23.50
C ARG A 95 -10.87 2.28 24.57
N ALA A 96 -11.72 1.27 24.57
CA ALA A 96 -11.61 0.15 25.52
C ALA A 96 -10.51 -0.86 25.15
N LEU A 97 -9.91 -0.74 23.96
CA LEU A 97 -8.84 -1.61 23.48
C LEU A 97 -7.46 -1.00 23.76
N PRO A 98 -6.40 -1.82 23.87
CA PRO A 98 -5.03 -1.36 24.09
C PRO A 98 -4.42 -0.76 22.80
N ILE A 99 -5.01 0.31 22.29
CA ILE A 99 -4.61 1.00 21.06
C ILE A 99 -4.39 2.50 21.31
N LYS A 100 -3.75 3.17 20.38
CA LYS A 100 -3.71 4.63 20.30
C LYS A 100 -4.81 5.11 19.36
N LEU A 101 -5.87 5.70 19.93
CA LEU A 101 -6.98 6.25 19.17
C LEU A 101 -6.80 7.77 18.98
N LEU A 102 -6.58 8.19 17.75
CA LEU A 102 -6.54 9.59 17.34
C LEU A 102 -7.85 9.95 16.62
N GLN A 103 -8.69 10.75 17.30
CA GLN A 103 -9.92 11.26 16.67
C GLN A 103 -9.63 12.55 15.95
N VAL A 104 -10.05 12.62 14.69
CA VAL A 104 -9.94 13.77 13.79
C VAL A 104 -11.28 14.04 13.11
N ASP A 105 -11.48 15.28 12.67
CA ASP A 105 -12.68 15.70 11.95
C ASP A 105 -12.26 16.66 10.83
N PHE A 106 -11.96 16.10 9.65
CA PHE A 106 -11.52 16.90 8.52
C PHE A 106 -12.71 17.27 7.64
N GLU A 107 -12.86 18.54 7.32
CA GLU A 107 -13.88 19.01 6.33
C GLU A 107 -13.79 18.24 5.01
N LYS A 108 -12.56 17.94 4.54
CA LYS A 108 -12.27 17.07 3.40
C LYS A 108 -11.27 16.01 3.83
N SER A 109 -11.77 14.83 4.14
CA SER A 109 -11.00 13.68 4.60
C SER A 109 -10.14 13.09 3.49
N THR A 110 -8.89 12.79 3.79
CA THR A 110 -7.96 12.07 2.91
C THR A 110 -7.00 11.23 3.74
N ASN A 111 -6.55 10.08 3.21
CA ASN A 111 -5.53 9.26 3.87
C ASN A 111 -4.25 10.05 4.16
N THR A 112 -3.88 11.00 3.28
CA THR A 112 -2.73 11.88 3.49
C THR A 112 -2.85 12.70 4.78
N LYS A 113 -4.01 13.31 5.03
CA LYS A 113 -4.25 14.11 6.24
C LYS A 113 -4.26 13.23 7.49
N SER A 114 -4.94 12.09 7.43
CA SER A 114 -5.03 11.13 8.54
C SER A 114 -3.64 10.62 8.93
N LEU A 115 -2.85 10.18 7.96
CA LEU A 115 -1.48 9.69 8.22
C LEU A 115 -0.55 10.79 8.72
N LYS A 116 -0.66 12.03 8.23
CA LYS A 116 0.10 13.17 8.78
C LYS A 116 -0.25 13.44 10.22
N ALA A 117 -1.53 13.52 10.55
CA ALA A 117 -1.99 13.74 11.93
C ALA A 117 -1.48 12.64 12.87
N ALA A 118 -1.46 11.37 12.42
CA ALA A 118 -0.88 10.28 13.19
C ALA A 118 0.63 10.46 13.41
N LEU A 119 1.37 10.83 12.38
CA LEU A 119 2.82 11.05 12.49
C LEU A 119 3.16 12.24 13.39
N GLU A 120 2.38 13.33 13.34
CA GLU A 120 2.52 14.47 14.23
C GLU A 120 2.22 14.07 15.69
N TYR A 121 1.18 13.28 15.93
CA TYR A 121 0.81 12.76 17.24
C TYR A 121 1.87 11.82 17.83
N LEU A 122 2.46 10.96 17.01
CA LEU A 122 3.46 9.97 17.44
C LEU A 122 4.85 10.57 17.62
N GLY A 123 5.19 11.63 16.87
CA GLY A 123 6.52 12.23 16.87
C GLY A 123 7.51 11.54 15.91
N LYS A 124 8.59 12.26 15.58
CA LYS A 124 9.51 11.92 14.49
C LYS A 124 10.33 10.64 14.69
N ASP A 125 10.80 10.38 15.91
CA ASP A 125 11.79 9.32 16.18
C ASP A 125 11.23 8.26 17.15
N SER A 126 9.90 8.04 17.12
CA SER A 126 9.21 7.21 18.12
C SER A 126 9.24 5.71 17.78
N TYR A 127 9.45 5.35 16.51
CA TYR A 127 9.41 3.98 16.02
C TYR A 127 10.54 3.72 15.02
N ASP A 128 10.75 2.44 14.68
CA ASP A 128 11.69 2.00 13.65
C ASP A 128 10.95 1.78 12.31
N ILE A 129 9.71 1.28 12.37
CA ILE A 129 8.91 0.92 11.21
C ILE A 129 7.52 1.56 11.30
N ALA A 130 7.04 2.13 10.20
CA ALA A 130 5.64 2.48 9.97
C ALA A 130 5.01 1.45 9.04
N LEU A 131 3.93 0.80 9.48
CA LEU A 131 3.13 -0.13 8.69
C LEU A 131 1.75 0.49 8.45
N ILE A 132 1.31 0.56 7.20
CA ILE A 132 0.00 1.07 6.80
C ILE A 132 -0.92 -0.09 6.47
N ILE A 133 -2.07 -0.15 7.13
CA ILE A 133 -3.13 -1.14 6.91
C ILE A 133 -4.45 -0.39 6.70
N ASP A 134 -5.22 -0.78 5.70
CA ASP A 134 -6.57 -0.25 5.47
C ASP A 134 -7.55 -0.74 6.54
N ALA A 135 -8.61 0.03 6.79
CA ALA A 135 -9.55 -0.20 7.90
C ALA A 135 -10.39 -1.48 7.77
N ASP A 136 -10.40 -2.14 6.62
CA ASP A 136 -11.12 -3.38 6.29
C ASP A 136 -10.19 -4.59 6.12
N ASN A 137 -8.90 -4.40 6.33
CA ASN A 137 -7.89 -5.41 6.09
C ASN A 137 -7.62 -6.27 7.33
N ILE A 138 -7.32 -7.56 7.09
CA ILE A 138 -6.97 -8.53 8.12
C ILE A 138 -5.54 -9.03 7.87
N ILE A 139 -4.75 -9.10 8.92
CA ILE A 139 -3.40 -9.70 8.92
C ILE A 139 -3.36 -10.92 9.87
N ASN A 140 -2.49 -11.88 9.57
CA ASN A 140 -2.28 -13.05 10.42
C ASN A 140 -1.37 -12.72 11.62
N SER A 141 -1.28 -13.63 12.60
CA SER A 141 -0.50 -13.40 13.81
C SER A 141 1.01 -13.33 13.58
N SER A 142 1.55 -13.98 12.55
CA SER A 142 2.99 -13.96 12.21
C SER A 142 3.43 -12.72 11.43
N TYR A 143 2.50 -11.85 11.02
CA TYR A 143 2.76 -10.76 10.09
C TYR A 143 3.87 -9.81 10.54
N LEU A 144 3.85 -9.37 11.81
CA LEU A 144 4.87 -8.46 12.33
C LEU A 144 6.24 -9.11 12.47
N VAL A 145 6.31 -10.41 12.77
CA VAL A 145 7.57 -11.18 12.82
C VAL A 145 8.20 -11.26 11.44
N GLU A 146 7.41 -11.57 10.42
CA GLU A 146 7.86 -11.66 9.03
C GLU A 146 8.34 -10.30 8.53
N LEU A 147 7.56 -9.25 8.82
CA LEU A 147 7.92 -7.87 8.46
C LEU A 147 9.21 -7.43 9.15
N ASN A 148 9.34 -7.67 10.45
CA ASN A 148 10.56 -7.36 11.21
C ASN A 148 11.79 -8.06 10.64
N SER A 149 11.63 -9.32 10.23
CA SER A 149 12.70 -10.10 9.60
C SER A 149 13.17 -9.48 8.28
N ALA A 150 12.24 -8.89 7.49
CA ALA A 150 12.61 -8.17 6.28
C ALA A 150 13.45 -6.92 6.58
N PHE A 151 13.06 -6.13 7.57
CA PHE A 151 13.78 -4.92 7.99
C PHE A 151 15.09 -5.20 8.76
N ALA A 152 15.37 -6.44 9.11
CA ALA A 152 16.68 -6.83 9.65
C ALA A 152 17.78 -6.90 8.59
N TYR A 153 17.42 -6.98 7.30
CA TYR A 153 18.37 -6.98 6.20
C TYR A 153 18.87 -5.56 5.90
N PRO A 154 20.20 -5.40 5.68
CA PRO A 154 20.76 -4.12 5.31
C PRO A 154 20.09 -3.54 4.06
N LYS A 155 19.79 -2.25 4.07
CA LYS A 155 19.19 -1.48 2.97
C LYS A 155 17.71 -1.73 2.69
N VAL A 156 17.00 -2.56 3.47
CA VAL A 156 15.53 -2.65 3.37
C VAL A 156 14.93 -1.44 4.08
N GLN A 157 14.35 -0.54 3.30
CA GLN A 157 13.73 0.68 3.80
C GLN A 157 12.22 0.74 3.47
N VAL A 158 11.80 0.02 2.44
CA VAL A 158 10.40 -0.04 2.00
C VAL A 158 10.05 -1.47 1.62
N VAL A 159 8.92 -1.93 2.11
CA VAL A 159 8.37 -3.27 1.85
C VAL A 159 6.91 -3.14 1.45
N GLN A 160 6.53 -3.83 0.39
CA GLN A 160 5.14 -4.12 0.05
C GLN A 160 4.86 -5.59 0.32
N THR A 161 3.83 -5.90 1.07
CA THR A 161 3.38 -7.28 1.31
C THR A 161 2.32 -7.70 0.28
N HIS A 162 1.99 -8.97 0.25
CA HIS A 162 1.06 -9.54 -0.72
C HIS A 162 -0.39 -9.31 -0.28
N ARG A 163 -1.15 -8.54 -1.05
CA ARG A 163 -2.56 -8.32 -0.80
C ARG A 163 -3.39 -9.36 -1.53
N ILE A 164 -4.21 -10.12 -0.79
CA ILE A 164 -5.08 -11.18 -1.30
C ILE A 164 -6.54 -10.91 -0.95
N ALA A 165 -7.45 -11.58 -1.64
CA ALA A 165 -8.88 -11.43 -1.41
C ALA A 165 -9.33 -12.07 -0.08
N LYS A 166 -10.07 -11.30 0.75
CA LYS A 166 -10.79 -11.79 1.94
C LYS A 166 -12.06 -12.55 1.54
N ASN A 167 -12.71 -12.17 0.44
CA ASN A 167 -13.95 -12.74 -0.04
C ASN A 167 -13.93 -13.01 -1.55
N LEU A 168 -14.59 -14.11 -1.97
CA LEU A 168 -14.77 -14.54 -3.36
C LEU A 168 -16.23 -14.92 -3.64
N ASN A 169 -17.17 -14.32 -2.93
CA ASN A 169 -18.59 -14.70 -2.88
C ASN A 169 -19.43 -14.15 -4.04
N THR A 170 -18.86 -13.32 -4.93
CA THR A 170 -19.52 -12.81 -6.12
C THR A 170 -18.59 -12.82 -7.33
N ASN A 171 -19.14 -12.85 -8.56
CA ASN A 171 -18.33 -12.75 -9.76
C ASN A 171 -17.47 -11.47 -9.81
N MET A 172 -17.97 -10.37 -9.27
CA MET A 172 -17.19 -9.12 -9.19
C MET A 172 -16.03 -9.24 -8.23
N ALA A 173 -16.24 -9.81 -7.04
CA ALA A 173 -15.16 -10.04 -6.08
C ALA A 173 -14.10 -10.99 -6.65
N TYR A 174 -14.52 -12.01 -7.38
CA TYR A 174 -13.62 -12.95 -8.04
C TYR A 174 -12.78 -12.28 -9.14
N LEU A 175 -13.41 -11.47 -10.01
CA LEU A 175 -12.69 -10.71 -11.06
C LEU A 175 -11.72 -9.67 -10.46
N ASP A 176 -12.12 -8.99 -9.38
CA ASP A 176 -11.26 -8.02 -8.69
C ASP A 176 -10.06 -8.73 -8.02
N ALA A 177 -10.29 -9.91 -7.44
CA ALA A 177 -9.22 -10.76 -6.89
C ALA A 177 -8.22 -11.22 -7.96
N ILE A 178 -8.70 -11.69 -9.13
CA ILE A 178 -7.83 -12.06 -10.26
C ILE A 178 -7.00 -10.85 -10.72
N SER A 179 -7.64 -9.68 -10.86
CA SER A 179 -6.94 -8.45 -11.24
C SER A 179 -5.83 -8.10 -10.25
N GLU A 180 -6.06 -8.27 -8.94
CA GLU A 180 -5.05 -8.05 -7.92
C GLU A 180 -3.89 -9.05 -8.02
N GLU A 181 -4.17 -10.36 -8.25
CA GLU A 181 -3.13 -11.38 -8.40
C GLU A 181 -2.29 -11.17 -9.66
N ILE A 182 -2.87 -10.71 -10.75
CA ILE A 182 -2.11 -10.30 -11.96
C ILE A 182 -1.15 -9.15 -11.60
N ASN A 183 -1.61 -8.16 -10.85
CA ASN A 183 -0.78 -7.06 -10.41
C ASN A 183 0.32 -7.51 -9.43
N ASN A 184 0.02 -8.42 -8.50
CA ASN A 184 0.99 -9.03 -7.59
C ASN A 184 2.09 -9.77 -8.36
N SER A 185 1.69 -10.52 -9.39
CA SER A 185 2.63 -11.28 -10.23
C SER A 185 3.52 -10.36 -11.07
N ILE A 186 2.94 -9.47 -11.86
CA ILE A 186 3.67 -8.69 -12.87
C ILE A 186 4.42 -7.52 -12.23
N PHE A 187 3.67 -6.61 -11.54
CA PHE A 187 4.20 -5.33 -11.10
C PHE A 187 4.89 -5.37 -9.73
N ARG A 188 4.87 -6.50 -9.04
CA ARG A 188 5.56 -6.71 -7.76
C ARG A 188 6.58 -7.83 -7.88
N LEU A 189 6.16 -9.10 -7.94
CA LEU A 189 7.08 -10.24 -7.97
C LEU A 189 7.97 -10.24 -9.22
N GLY A 190 7.38 -10.05 -10.41
CA GLY A 190 8.13 -9.98 -11.67
C GLY A 190 9.13 -8.84 -11.71
N HIS A 191 8.74 -7.65 -11.24
CA HIS A 191 9.63 -6.49 -11.12
C HIS A 191 10.82 -6.79 -10.20
N VAL A 192 10.56 -7.25 -8.98
CA VAL A 192 11.61 -7.51 -7.98
C VAL A 192 12.56 -8.63 -8.45
N ASN A 193 12.05 -9.66 -9.13
CA ASN A 193 12.88 -10.73 -9.67
C ASN A 193 13.85 -10.26 -10.76
N LEU A 194 13.55 -9.16 -11.43
CA LEU A 194 14.42 -8.52 -12.44
C LEU A 194 15.17 -7.30 -11.90
N GLY A 195 15.15 -7.06 -10.57
CA GLY A 195 15.92 -5.99 -9.92
C GLY A 195 15.22 -4.62 -9.96
N MET A 196 13.93 -4.56 -10.28
CA MET A 196 13.12 -3.34 -10.17
C MET A 196 12.37 -3.30 -8.84
N SER A 197 11.89 -2.13 -8.44
CA SER A 197 11.05 -1.97 -7.26
C SER A 197 9.65 -2.58 -7.45
N ALA A 198 9.07 -3.10 -6.36
CA ALA A 198 7.66 -3.47 -6.33
C ALA A 198 6.76 -2.24 -6.42
N ALA A 199 5.58 -2.34 -7.03
CA ALA A 199 4.58 -1.28 -7.00
C ALA A 199 3.89 -1.22 -5.61
N LEU A 200 3.70 -0.03 -5.06
CA LEU A 200 2.94 0.21 -3.83
C LEU A 200 1.42 0.25 -4.12
N ILE A 201 0.59 -0.12 -3.14
CA ILE A 201 -0.87 -0.26 -3.33
C ILE A 201 -1.74 0.31 -2.19
N GLY A 202 -1.20 1.17 -1.36
CA GLY A 202 -1.96 1.83 -0.31
C GLY A 202 -2.05 1.08 1.02
N SER A 203 -2.11 -0.25 1.01
CA SER A 203 -2.18 -1.09 2.21
C SER A 203 -1.14 -2.21 2.19
N GLY A 204 -0.78 -2.74 3.37
CA GLY A 204 0.31 -3.71 3.50
C GLY A 204 1.66 -3.12 3.11
N MET A 205 1.81 -1.80 3.24
CA MET A 205 3.05 -1.08 2.97
C MET A 205 3.77 -0.78 4.28
N ALA A 206 5.04 -1.11 4.34
CA ALA A 206 5.87 -0.77 5.48
C ALA A 206 7.11 0.00 5.06
N PHE A 207 7.52 0.92 5.91
CA PHE A 207 8.61 1.85 5.67
C PHE A 207 9.49 1.96 6.90
N GLU A 208 10.78 2.23 6.71
CA GLU A 208 11.58 2.83 7.75
C GLU A 208 10.87 4.10 8.25
N TYR A 209 10.64 4.20 9.56
CA TYR A 209 9.76 5.24 10.11
C TYR A 209 10.23 6.66 9.82
N SER A 210 11.52 6.92 9.94
CA SER A 210 12.11 8.24 9.68
C SER A 210 11.98 8.65 8.21
N LEU A 211 12.14 7.69 7.28
CA LEU A 211 11.93 7.89 5.85
C LEU A 211 10.47 8.21 5.55
N PHE A 212 9.54 7.43 6.12
CA PHE A 212 8.10 7.63 5.95
C PHE A 212 7.65 8.98 6.50
N TYR A 213 8.08 9.32 7.72
CA TYR A 213 7.79 10.60 8.34
C TYR A 213 8.18 11.76 7.41
N LYS A 214 9.44 11.79 6.97
CA LYS A 214 9.94 12.84 6.07
C LYS A 214 9.19 12.91 4.74
N ALA A 215 8.90 11.74 4.14
CA ALA A 215 8.21 11.67 2.85
C ALA A 215 6.75 12.10 2.96
N MET A 216 6.04 11.71 4.03
CA MET A 216 4.63 12.04 4.24
C MET A 216 4.44 13.50 4.65
N MET A 217 5.27 14.08 5.52
CA MET A 217 5.14 15.47 5.93
C MET A 217 5.21 16.45 4.74
N SER A 218 5.93 16.11 3.70
CA SER A 218 6.01 16.88 2.45
C SER A 218 5.03 16.41 1.35
N ASN A 219 4.17 15.41 1.62
CA ASN A 219 3.17 14.93 0.67
C ASN A 219 1.92 15.84 0.75
N THR A 220 1.48 16.41 -0.36
CA THR A 220 0.30 17.29 -0.46
C THR A 220 -0.81 16.67 -1.31
N SER A 221 -0.74 15.37 -1.61
CA SER A 221 -1.72 14.70 -2.46
C SER A 221 -3.12 14.71 -1.83
N VAL A 222 -4.13 14.98 -2.63
CA VAL A 222 -5.55 14.91 -2.25
C VAL A 222 -6.09 13.48 -2.41
N GLY A 223 -5.48 12.68 -3.28
CA GLY A 223 -5.80 11.27 -3.51
C GLY A 223 -4.62 10.53 -4.08
N GLY A 224 -4.58 9.19 -3.95
CA GLY A 224 -3.48 8.37 -4.44
C GLY A 224 -2.15 8.68 -3.74
N PHE A 225 -2.18 8.84 -2.43
CA PHE A 225 -0.99 9.18 -1.63
C PHE A 225 0.15 8.17 -1.83
N ASP A 226 -0.21 6.91 -2.02
CA ASP A 226 0.68 5.79 -2.32
C ASP A 226 1.47 6.03 -3.60
N ARG A 227 0.82 6.48 -4.66
CA ARG A 227 1.47 6.77 -5.95
C ARG A 227 2.41 7.96 -5.87
N VAL A 228 2.01 9.03 -5.20
CA VAL A 228 2.87 10.20 -5.00
C VAL A 228 4.08 9.84 -4.13
N LEU A 229 3.85 9.02 -3.09
CA LEU A 229 4.91 8.51 -2.22
C LEU A 229 5.87 7.59 -2.99
N GLU A 230 5.34 6.64 -3.78
CA GLU A 230 6.10 5.75 -4.65
C GLU A 230 7.04 6.54 -5.57
N MET A 231 6.50 7.48 -6.34
CA MET A 231 7.29 8.28 -7.28
C MET A 231 8.38 9.10 -6.58
N LYS A 232 8.05 9.70 -5.43
CA LYS A 232 9.01 10.48 -4.65
C LYS A 232 10.17 9.64 -4.14
N LEU A 233 9.87 8.45 -3.62
CA LEU A 233 10.89 7.54 -3.09
C LEU A 233 11.74 6.92 -4.22
N LEU A 234 11.13 6.58 -5.36
CA LEU A 234 11.86 6.12 -6.56
C LEU A 234 12.80 7.21 -7.11
N TYR A 235 12.38 8.48 -7.12
CA TYR A 235 13.25 9.59 -7.49
C TYR A 235 14.51 9.67 -6.62
N HIS A 236 14.38 9.34 -5.32
CA HIS A 236 15.51 9.23 -4.40
C HIS A 236 16.22 7.88 -4.46
N ARG A 237 15.93 7.04 -5.47
CA ARG A 237 16.53 5.72 -5.70
C ARG A 237 16.33 4.75 -4.53
N ILE A 238 15.23 4.89 -3.79
CA ILE A 238 14.84 3.95 -2.75
C ILE A 238 14.22 2.72 -3.42
N PHE A 239 14.74 1.54 -3.11
CA PHE A 239 14.24 0.27 -3.64
C PHE A 239 13.08 -0.26 -2.77
N PHE A 240 12.00 -0.74 -3.38
CA PHE A 240 10.86 -1.34 -2.70
C PHE A 240 10.93 -2.86 -2.82
N HIS A 241 11.03 -3.50 -1.68
CA HIS A 241 11.03 -4.96 -1.58
C HIS A 241 9.60 -5.49 -1.61
N TYR A 242 9.45 -6.75 -2.01
CA TYR A 242 8.16 -7.44 -2.01
C TYR A 242 8.24 -8.71 -1.17
N LEU A 243 7.26 -8.90 -0.27
CA LEU A 243 7.10 -10.11 0.52
C LEU A 243 5.91 -10.93 -0.02
N PRO A 244 6.17 -11.92 -0.91
CA PRO A 244 5.11 -12.67 -1.56
C PRO A 244 4.39 -13.66 -0.64
N ASP A 245 4.97 -14.00 0.51
CA ASP A 245 4.45 -14.98 1.45
C ASP A 245 3.86 -14.36 2.73
N THR A 246 3.93 -13.01 2.87
CA THR A 246 3.32 -12.24 3.97
C THR A 246 2.04 -11.58 3.46
N TYR A 247 0.88 -11.98 3.99
CA TYR A 247 -0.43 -11.66 3.39
C TYR A 247 -1.22 -10.61 4.17
N VAL A 248 -1.84 -9.70 3.40
CA VAL A 248 -2.94 -8.85 3.86
C VAL A 248 -4.22 -9.29 3.16
N LEU A 249 -5.23 -9.66 3.92
CA LEU A 249 -6.56 -10.00 3.42
C LEU A 249 -7.37 -8.72 3.22
N ASP A 250 -7.80 -8.46 2.00
CA ASP A 250 -8.49 -7.25 1.57
C ASP A 250 -9.91 -7.58 1.08
N GLU A 251 -10.90 -6.80 1.50
CA GLU A 251 -12.29 -7.02 1.11
C GLU A 251 -12.52 -6.58 -0.34
N LYS A 252 -12.91 -7.55 -1.19
CA LYS A 252 -13.15 -7.30 -2.61
C LYS A 252 -14.57 -6.79 -2.86
N ILE A 253 -14.69 -5.88 -3.83
CA ILE A 253 -15.94 -5.22 -4.16
C ILE A 253 -16.93 -6.22 -4.74
N GLN A 254 -18.14 -6.26 -4.17
CA GLN A 254 -19.20 -7.19 -4.54
C GLN A 254 -20.21 -6.61 -5.55
N LYS A 255 -20.30 -5.28 -5.67
CA LYS A 255 -21.31 -4.58 -6.49
C LYS A 255 -20.67 -3.79 -7.62
N THR A 256 -21.16 -3.97 -8.85
CA THR A 256 -20.65 -3.28 -10.06
C THR A 256 -20.61 -1.74 -9.91
N LYS A 257 -21.60 -1.14 -9.26
CA LYS A 257 -21.64 0.31 -9.03
C LYS A 257 -20.43 0.78 -8.21
N ASN A 258 -20.09 0.06 -7.15
CA ASN A 258 -18.97 0.39 -6.27
C ASN A 258 -17.64 0.19 -7.00
N PHE A 259 -17.53 -0.85 -7.81
CA PHE A 259 -16.39 -1.12 -8.67
C PHE A 259 -16.12 0.04 -9.63
N TYR A 260 -17.16 0.50 -10.34
CA TYR A 260 -17.03 1.64 -11.26
C TYR A 260 -16.56 2.91 -10.53
N GLN A 261 -17.13 3.21 -9.36
CA GLN A 261 -16.73 4.37 -8.56
C GLN A 261 -15.29 4.28 -8.07
N GLN A 262 -14.84 3.10 -7.64
CA GLN A 262 -13.46 2.87 -7.22
C GLN A 262 -12.50 3.05 -8.39
N ARG A 263 -12.74 2.42 -9.54
CA ARG A 263 -11.89 2.53 -10.74
C ARG A 263 -11.82 3.96 -11.25
N ARG A 264 -12.93 4.70 -11.23
CA ARG A 264 -12.93 6.11 -11.58
C ARG A 264 -12.04 6.94 -10.65
N ARG A 265 -12.09 6.70 -9.33
CA ARG A 265 -11.19 7.37 -8.37
C ARG A 265 -9.72 7.04 -8.65
N TRP A 266 -9.41 5.79 -8.93
CA TRP A 266 -8.04 5.36 -9.24
C TRP A 266 -7.50 5.99 -10.52
N LEU A 267 -8.29 5.98 -11.58
CA LEU A 267 -7.91 6.65 -12.83
C LEU A 267 -7.68 8.16 -12.62
N SER A 268 -8.57 8.84 -11.90
CA SER A 268 -8.40 10.26 -11.57
C SER A 268 -7.11 10.52 -10.79
N ALA A 269 -6.77 9.66 -9.82
CA ALA A 269 -5.52 9.76 -9.06
C ALA A 269 -4.28 9.52 -9.94
N GLN A 270 -4.36 8.60 -10.91
CA GLN A 270 -3.26 8.35 -11.87
C GLN A 270 -3.02 9.56 -12.78
N TYR A 271 -4.08 10.17 -13.32
CA TYR A 271 -3.98 11.40 -14.13
C TYR A 271 -3.38 12.56 -13.34
N TYR A 272 -3.82 12.75 -12.10
CA TYR A 272 -3.27 13.76 -11.22
C TYR A 272 -1.77 13.53 -10.96
N SER A 273 -1.40 12.30 -10.65
CA SER A 273 -0.02 11.91 -10.38
C SER A 273 0.87 12.11 -11.61
N PHE A 274 0.38 11.74 -12.81
CA PHE A 274 1.09 11.96 -14.07
C PHE A 274 1.36 13.44 -14.33
N GLY A 275 0.36 14.30 -14.11
CA GLY A 275 0.52 15.76 -14.23
C GLY A 275 1.54 16.33 -13.22
N ALA A 276 1.51 15.87 -11.97
CA ALA A 276 2.45 16.32 -10.94
C ALA A 276 3.90 15.93 -11.24
N VAL A 277 4.12 14.73 -11.80
CA VAL A 277 5.47 14.27 -12.22
C VAL A 277 5.98 15.07 -13.42
N SER A 278 5.14 15.23 -14.45
CA SER A 278 5.54 16.01 -15.64
C SER A 278 5.93 17.44 -15.27
N TYR A 279 5.21 18.06 -14.33
CA TYR A 279 5.52 19.42 -13.87
C TYR A 279 6.85 19.50 -13.08
N THR A 280 7.15 18.52 -12.24
CA THR A 280 8.41 18.48 -11.47
C THR A 280 9.61 18.19 -12.37
N HIS A 281 9.48 17.31 -13.37
CA HIS A 281 10.54 17.04 -14.33
C HIS A 281 10.83 18.22 -15.25
N LEU A 282 9.79 18.94 -15.70
CA LEU A 282 9.97 20.14 -16.55
C LEU A 282 10.58 21.35 -15.82
N ARG A 283 10.53 21.39 -14.47
CA ARG A 283 11.17 22.46 -13.67
C ARG A 283 12.57 22.11 -13.18
N ALA A 284 13.00 20.87 -13.27
CA ALA A 284 14.32 20.43 -12.84
C ALA A 284 15.40 20.56 -13.95
N HIS A 285 15.01 21.01 -15.12
CA HIS A 285 15.85 21.41 -16.24
C HIS A 285 15.60 22.89 -16.57
#